data_15a201ac701cc3e12f8860dbeb0d3b9e
#
_entry.id   15a201ac701cc3e12f8860dbeb0d3b9e
#
_cell.length_a   1.000
_cell.length_b   1.000
_cell.length_c   1.000
_cell.angle_alpha   90.00
_cell.angle_beta   90.00
_cell.angle_gamma   90.00
#
_symmetry.space_group_name_H-M   'P 1'
#
loop_
_entity.id
_entity.type
_entity.pdbx_description
1 polymer ?
#
loop_
_entity_poly.entity_id
_entity_poly.type
_entity_poly.pdbx_seq_one_letter_code
_entity_poly.pdbx_strand_id
1 'polypeptide(L)'
;MKELLLLITFLSSFFVRGQMTKEDLIGKTFVADVTQYTPEINGEPLYKHSDKQHPQVNLYLIFEKKQVIVKEEDRVTKQVFRKDTRSWTLKGNHLRIPQTKKNRYYEVDQFEFYFQESKLIGARVTWDKNLEEIAFELSKP
;
A
#
# COMPACT_ATOMS: atom_id res chain seq x y z
N MET A 1 10.14 39.15 -23.02
CA MET A 1 10.79 37.85 -23.18
C MET A 1 11.43 37.28 -21.91
N LYS A 2 12.08 38.11 -21.10
CA LYS A 2 12.68 37.61 -19.83
C LYS A 2 11.64 37.16 -18.81
N GLU A 3 10.47 37.78 -18.76
CA GLU A 3 9.41 37.44 -17.84
C GLU A 3 8.70 36.11 -18.21
N LEU A 4 8.56 35.81 -19.50
CA LEU A 4 7.99 34.56 -19.97
C LEU A 4 8.89 33.35 -19.68
N LEU A 5 10.22 33.54 -19.77
CA LEU A 5 11.18 32.51 -19.46
C LEU A 5 11.18 32.16 -17.95
N LEU A 6 10.98 33.17 -17.12
CA LEU A 6 10.89 32.99 -15.65
C LEU A 6 9.61 32.21 -15.27
N LEU A 7 8.51 32.49 -15.95
CA LEU A 7 7.23 31.80 -15.73
C LEU A 7 7.31 30.32 -16.12
N ILE A 8 7.96 30.02 -17.25
CA ILE A 8 8.14 28.64 -17.72
C ILE A 8 9.07 27.87 -16.77
N THR A 9 10.11 28.50 -16.28
CA THR A 9 11.01 27.86 -15.31
C THR A 9 10.34 27.62 -13.96
N PHE A 10 9.44 28.51 -13.55
CA PHE A 10 8.68 28.37 -12.31
C PHE A 10 7.62 27.27 -12.42
N LEU A 11 6.93 27.15 -13.56
CA LEU A 11 5.97 26.09 -13.84
C LEU A 11 6.66 24.71 -13.91
N SER A 12 7.83 24.63 -14.53
CA SER A 12 8.57 23.36 -14.61
C SER A 12 9.08 22.92 -13.23
N SER A 13 9.43 23.84 -12.33
CA SER A 13 9.83 23.51 -10.96
C SER A 13 8.66 23.03 -10.10
N PHE A 14 7.44 23.45 -10.38
CA PHE A 14 6.23 22.97 -9.71
C PHE A 14 5.90 21.53 -10.11
N PHE A 15 6.08 21.15 -11.37
CA PHE A 15 5.85 19.79 -11.85
C PHE A 15 6.89 18.79 -11.34
N VAL A 16 8.13 19.21 -11.11
CA VAL A 16 9.20 18.35 -10.61
C VAL A 16 9.07 18.04 -9.12
N ARG A 17 8.41 18.90 -8.33
CA ARG A 17 8.20 18.72 -6.88
C ARG A 17 7.10 17.71 -6.53
N GLY A 18 6.31 17.25 -7.50
CA GLY A 18 5.19 16.34 -7.29
C GLY A 18 5.49 14.85 -7.43
N GLN A 19 6.67 14.47 -7.95
CA GLN A 19 7.02 13.06 -8.11
C GLN A 19 7.73 12.51 -6.89
N MET A 20 7.16 11.44 -6.32
CA MET A 20 7.82 10.66 -5.29
C MET A 20 9.01 9.93 -5.87
N THR A 21 10.13 10.02 -5.21
CA THR A 21 11.33 9.28 -5.55
C THR A 21 11.51 8.11 -4.60
N LYS A 22 12.37 7.17 -5.00
CA LYS A 22 12.70 6.02 -4.18
C LYS A 22 13.28 6.43 -2.82
N GLU A 23 14.11 7.45 -2.81
CA GLU A 23 14.72 8.01 -1.61
C GLU A 23 13.69 8.61 -0.64
N ASP A 24 12.60 9.13 -1.17
CA ASP A 24 11.50 9.67 -0.35
C ASP A 24 10.77 8.59 0.45
N LEU A 25 10.84 7.34 0.03
CA LEU A 25 10.17 6.22 0.70
C LEU A 25 11.06 5.49 1.70
N ILE A 26 12.35 5.44 1.48
CA ILE A 26 13.28 4.70 2.33
C ILE A 26 13.24 5.24 3.77
N GLY A 27 13.06 4.34 4.73
CA GLY A 27 12.94 4.67 6.13
C GLY A 27 11.54 5.06 6.58
N LYS A 28 10.56 5.07 5.68
CA LYS A 28 9.18 5.42 6.00
C LYS A 28 8.30 4.19 6.18
N THR A 29 7.35 4.31 7.07
CA THR A 29 6.33 3.30 7.31
C THR A 29 4.96 3.88 6.99
N PHE A 30 4.22 3.16 6.17
CA PHE A 30 2.83 3.49 5.86
C PHE A 30 1.91 2.45 6.49
N VAL A 31 0.75 2.87 6.93
CA VAL A 31 -0.26 2.00 7.54
C VAL A 31 -1.64 2.33 7.02
N ALA A 32 -2.44 1.31 6.81
CA ALA A 32 -3.86 1.44 6.51
C ALA A 32 -4.68 0.42 7.27
N ASP A 33 -5.89 0.84 7.62
CA ASP A 33 -6.93 -0.04 8.11
C ASP A 33 -7.53 -0.80 6.94
N VAL A 34 -7.37 -2.10 6.94
CA VAL A 34 -7.97 -2.95 5.92
C VAL A 34 -8.86 -4.01 6.57
N THR A 35 -10.01 -4.26 5.94
CA THR A 35 -10.83 -5.42 6.32
C THR A 35 -10.30 -6.62 5.58
N GLN A 36 -9.98 -7.67 6.30
CA GLN A 36 -9.48 -8.88 5.69
C GLN A 36 -10.57 -9.51 4.83
N TYR A 37 -10.26 -9.70 3.54
CA TYR A 37 -11.07 -10.54 2.67
C TYR A 37 -10.68 -11.98 2.89
N THR A 38 -11.64 -12.75 3.37
CA THR A 38 -11.49 -14.22 3.38
C THR A 38 -11.80 -14.71 1.97
N PRO A 39 -10.83 -15.26 1.25
CA PRO A 39 -11.14 -15.85 -0.05
C PRO A 39 -12.13 -16.98 0.12
N GLU A 40 -13.17 -16.95 -0.69
CA GLU A 40 -14.19 -18.00 -0.75
C GLU A 40 -13.86 -18.98 -1.87
N ILE A 41 -13.95 -20.26 -1.56
CA ILE A 41 -13.97 -21.32 -2.56
C ILE A 41 -15.33 -22.01 -2.48
N ASN A 42 -16.07 -21.99 -3.59
CA ASN A 42 -17.41 -22.59 -3.68
C ASN A 42 -18.41 -22.04 -2.65
N GLY A 43 -18.31 -20.75 -2.31
CA GLY A 43 -19.21 -20.12 -1.34
C GLY A 43 -18.86 -20.39 0.13
N GLU A 44 -17.76 -21.10 0.40
CA GLU A 44 -17.27 -21.31 1.76
C GLU A 44 -15.96 -20.56 1.98
N PRO A 45 -15.80 -19.85 3.12
CA PRO A 45 -14.55 -19.19 3.43
C PRO A 45 -13.42 -20.20 3.62
N LEU A 46 -12.29 -19.95 2.98
CA LEU A 46 -11.06 -20.77 3.06
C LEU A 46 -10.52 -20.91 4.48
N TYR A 47 -10.83 -19.96 5.33
CA TYR A 47 -10.45 -19.95 6.74
C TYR A 47 -11.71 -19.84 7.58
N LYS A 48 -12.05 -20.90 8.27
CA LYS A 48 -13.04 -20.83 9.35
C LYS A 48 -12.39 -20.09 10.53
N HIS A 49 -12.46 -18.79 10.52
CA HIS A 49 -12.30 -18.07 11.76
C HIS A 49 -13.52 -18.37 12.63
N SER A 50 -13.24 -18.90 13.78
CA SER A 50 -14.25 -19.40 14.72
C SER A 50 -15.25 -18.35 15.18
N ASP A 51 -15.00 -17.08 14.90
CA ASP A 51 -15.86 -15.98 15.30
C ASP A 51 -16.16 -15.03 14.14
N LYS A 52 -17.39 -14.88 13.93
CA LYS A 52 -18.29 -14.19 13.02
C LYS A 52 -17.94 -12.78 12.53
N GLN A 53 -16.77 -12.24 12.83
CA GLN A 53 -16.33 -10.94 12.36
C GLN A 53 -15.01 -11.08 11.59
N HIS A 54 -14.99 -10.49 10.40
CA HIS A 54 -13.73 -10.32 9.69
C HIS A 54 -12.73 -9.57 10.59
N PRO A 55 -11.55 -10.10 10.83
CA PRO A 55 -10.59 -9.40 11.67
C PRO A 55 -10.25 -8.04 11.06
N GLN A 56 -10.29 -7.02 11.89
CA GLN A 56 -9.83 -5.70 11.52
C GLN A 56 -8.31 -5.68 11.54
N VAL A 57 -7.72 -5.37 10.42
CA VAL A 57 -6.29 -5.51 10.19
C VAL A 57 -5.67 -4.15 9.91
N ASN A 58 -4.55 -3.89 10.57
CA ASN A 58 -3.62 -2.85 10.18
C ASN A 58 -2.58 -3.46 9.24
N LEU A 59 -2.55 -2.96 8.01
CA LEU A 59 -1.53 -3.33 7.04
C LEU A 59 -0.41 -2.29 7.04
N TYR A 60 0.78 -2.73 7.40
CA TYR A 60 1.98 -1.89 7.41
C TYR A 60 2.87 -2.19 6.21
N LEU A 61 3.37 -1.13 5.60
CA LEU A 61 4.41 -1.18 4.57
C LEU A 61 5.62 -0.41 5.09
N ILE A 62 6.69 -1.11 5.41
CA ILE A 62 7.92 -0.55 5.98
C ILE A 62 8.99 -0.58 4.90
N PHE A 63 9.34 0.59 4.36
CA PHE A 63 10.27 0.69 3.25
C PHE A 63 11.72 0.76 3.72
N GLU A 64 12.51 -0.17 3.23
CA GLU A 64 13.94 -0.21 3.38
C GLU A 64 14.61 -0.02 2.01
N LYS A 65 15.92 0.14 1.98
CA LYS A 65 16.67 0.46 0.76
C LYS A 65 16.41 -0.52 -0.40
N LYS A 66 16.35 -1.82 -0.11
CA LYS A 66 16.21 -2.87 -1.13
C LYS A 66 14.92 -3.69 -0.99
N GLN A 67 14.21 -3.53 0.11
CA GLN A 67 13.07 -4.37 0.44
C GLN A 67 11.98 -3.57 1.14
N VAL A 68 10.78 -4.08 1.11
CA VAL A 68 9.66 -3.60 1.91
C VAL A 68 9.24 -4.74 2.84
N ILE A 69 9.04 -4.42 4.11
CA ILE A 69 8.46 -5.35 5.06
C ILE A 69 6.95 -5.12 5.07
N VAL A 70 6.22 -6.17 4.78
CA VAL A 70 4.76 -6.20 4.83
C VAL A 70 4.35 -6.86 6.14
N LYS A 71 3.62 -6.14 6.96
CA LYS A 71 3.18 -6.62 8.27
C LYS A 71 1.67 -6.46 8.41
N GLU A 72 1.01 -7.53 8.80
CA GLU A 72 -0.41 -7.53 9.13
C GLU A 72 -0.59 -7.76 10.63
N GLU A 73 -1.30 -6.85 11.26
CA GLU A 73 -1.48 -6.80 12.71
C GLU A 73 -2.97 -6.68 13.03
N ASP A 74 -3.42 -7.46 14.02
CA ASP A 74 -4.76 -7.27 14.56
C ASP A 74 -4.87 -5.88 15.19
N ARG A 75 -5.89 -5.12 14.78
CA ARG A 75 -6.06 -3.73 15.21
C ARG A 75 -6.35 -3.62 16.71
N VAL A 76 -7.05 -4.58 17.26
CA VAL A 76 -7.51 -4.57 18.65
C VAL A 76 -6.44 -5.14 19.58
N THR A 77 -5.96 -6.35 19.28
CA THR A 77 -5.01 -7.06 20.15
C THR A 77 -3.56 -6.66 19.92
N LYS A 78 -3.27 -5.99 18.77
CA LYS A 78 -1.91 -5.64 18.33
C LYS A 78 -1.02 -6.85 18.02
N GLN A 79 -1.62 -8.02 17.94
CA GLN A 79 -0.89 -9.22 17.56
C GLN A 79 -0.55 -9.22 16.08
N VAL A 80 0.72 -9.37 15.77
CA VAL A 80 1.20 -9.58 14.39
C VAL A 80 0.93 -11.02 14.00
N PHE A 81 0.14 -11.24 12.96
CA PHE A 81 -0.16 -12.59 12.49
C PHE A 81 0.47 -12.92 11.14
N ARG A 82 0.92 -11.91 10.39
CA ARG A 82 1.70 -12.12 9.15
C ARG A 82 2.77 -11.07 9.01
N LYS A 83 3.93 -11.51 8.56
CA LYS A 83 5.05 -10.64 8.22
C LYS A 83 5.83 -11.25 7.08
N ASP A 84 6.09 -10.48 6.06
CA ASP A 84 6.84 -10.91 4.88
C ASP A 84 7.78 -9.79 4.41
N THR A 85 8.85 -10.18 3.77
CA THR A 85 9.82 -9.27 3.18
C THR A 85 9.78 -9.43 1.68
N ARG A 86 9.60 -8.33 0.95
CA ARG A 86 9.45 -8.33 -0.49
C ARG A 86 10.33 -7.30 -1.15
N SER A 87 10.63 -7.51 -2.41
CA SER A 87 11.19 -6.46 -3.26
C SER A 87 10.12 -5.41 -3.59
N TRP A 88 10.55 -4.25 -3.99
CA TRP A 88 9.67 -3.20 -4.46
C TRP A 88 10.34 -2.33 -5.52
N THR A 89 9.53 -1.77 -6.39
CA THR A 89 9.97 -0.83 -7.41
C THR A 89 9.00 0.34 -7.48
N LEU A 90 9.54 1.50 -7.76
CA LEU A 90 8.76 2.71 -8.01
C LEU A 90 9.04 3.18 -9.43
N LYS A 91 7.99 3.25 -10.25
CA LYS A 91 8.08 3.75 -11.62
C LYS A 91 7.03 4.85 -11.82
N GLY A 92 7.50 6.09 -11.93
CA GLY A 92 6.61 7.24 -11.91
C GLY A 92 5.86 7.29 -10.57
N ASN A 93 4.54 7.27 -10.63
CA ASN A 93 3.69 7.23 -9.43
C ASN A 93 3.27 5.81 -9.02
N HIS A 94 3.64 4.78 -9.79
CA HIS A 94 3.26 3.40 -9.50
C HIS A 94 4.30 2.72 -8.62
N LEU A 95 3.83 2.26 -7.47
CA LEU A 95 4.59 1.40 -6.57
C LEU A 95 4.20 -0.06 -6.85
N ARG A 96 5.19 -0.88 -7.15
CA ARG A 96 4.99 -2.31 -7.36
C ARG A 96 5.65 -3.11 -6.26
N ILE A 97 4.86 -3.96 -5.61
CA ILE A 97 5.31 -4.94 -4.63
C ILE A 97 4.93 -6.32 -5.19
N PRO A 98 5.87 -7.03 -5.84
CA PRO A 98 5.56 -8.30 -6.48
C PRO A 98 5.11 -9.36 -5.49
N GLN A 99 4.14 -10.14 -5.90
CA GLN A 99 3.67 -11.30 -5.14
C GLN A 99 4.74 -12.39 -5.12
N THR A 100 4.97 -12.98 -3.96
CA THR A 100 5.86 -14.14 -3.85
C THR A 100 5.08 -15.44 -3.98
N LYS A 101 5.68 -16.45 -4.61
CA LYS A 101 5.04 -17.76 -4.82
C LYS A 101 4.65 -18.49 -3.54
N LYS A 102 5.30 -18.17 -2.43
CA LYS A 102 5.10 -18.86 -1.15
C LYS A 102 3.92 -18.33 -0.33
N ASN A 103 3.47 -17.09 -0.58
CA ASN A 103 2.51 -16.42 0.28
C ASN A 103 1.39 -15.79 -0.55
N ARG A 104 0.41 -16.60 -0.92
CA ARG A 104 -0.68 -16.20 -1.81
C ARG A 104 -1.82 -15.42 -1.15
N TYR A 105 -1.78 -15.24 0.17
CA TYR A 105 -2.94 -14.76 0.93
C TYR A 105 -2.66 -13.54 1.80
N TYR A 106 -1.65 -12.75 1.45
CA TYR A 106 -1.42 -11.47 2.10
C TYR A 106 -2.38 -10.41 1.54
N GLU A 107 -2.89 -9.56 2.40
CA GLU A 107 -3.76 -8.45 2.00
C GLU A 107 -3.09 -7.54 0.97
N VAL A 108 -1.79 -7.34 1.11
CA VAL A 108 -1.01 -6.50 0.17
C VAL A 108 -1.13 -6.97 -1.28
N ASP A 109 -1.34 -8.25 -1.51
CA ASP A 109 -1.41 -8.82 -2.87
C ASP A 109 -2.71 -8.49 -3.60
N GLN A 110 -3.70 -7.99 -2.89
CA GLN A 110 -4.97 -7.55 -3.47
C GLN A 110 -4.92 -6.12 -4.00
N PHE A 111 -3.90 -5.35 -3.63
CA PHE A 111 -3.81 -3.94 -3.95
C PHE A 111 -2.88 -3.65 -5.12
N GLU A 112 -3.29 -2.67 -5.92
CA GLU A 112 -2.40 -1.89 -6.76
C GLU A 112 -2.10 -0.57 -6.03
N PHE A 113 -0.82 -0.18 -5.98
CA PHE A 113 -0.39 0.98 -5.24
C PHE A 113 0.05 2.11 -6.17
N TYR A 114 -0.36 3.32 -5.83
CA TYR A 114 0.07 4.51 -6.54
C TYR A 114 0.12 5.72 -5.61
N PHE A 115 0.93 6.70 -5.97
CA PHE A 115 0.97 7.97 -5.27
C PHE A 115 0.10 9.00 -5.96
N GLN A 116 -0.73 9.66 -5.18
CA GLN A 116 -1.54 10.80 -5.59
C GLN A 116 -1.30 11.94 -4.60
N GLU A 117 -0.73 13.03 -5.08
CA GLU A 117 -0.42 14.20 -4.24
C GLU A 117 0.35 13.85 -2.95
N SER A 118 1.39 13.05 -3.08
CA SER A 118 2.22 12.55 -1.98
C SER A 118 1.54 11.59 -1.01
N LYS A 119 0.31 11.16 -1.32
CA LYS A 119 -0.41 10.13 -0.57
C LYS A 119 -0.25 8.77 -1.25
N LEU A 120 0.01 7.76 -0.46
CA LEU A 120 0.02 6.39 -0.95
C LEU A 120 -1.40 5.84 -0.94
N ILE A 121 -1.89 5.46 -2.10
CA ILE A 121 -3.22 4.88 -2.30
C ILE A 121 -3.06 3.42 -2.68
N GLY A 122 -3.78 2.55 -2.00
CA GLY A 122 -3.98 1.17 -2.39
C GLY A 122 -5.37 1.00 -3.00
N ALA A 123 -5.43 0.50 -4.22
CA ALA A 123 -6.67 0.23 -4.93
C ALA A 123 -6.86 -1.27 -5.10
N ARG A 124 -8.03 -1.77 -4.79
CA ARG A 124 -8.40 -3.18 -5.00
C ARG A 124 -9.83 -3.30 -5.53
N VAL A 125 -10.09 -4.40 -6.20
CA VAL A 125 -11.46 -4.78 -6.59
C VAL A 125 -12.00 -5.73 -5.53
N THR A 126 -13.12 -5.35 -4.94
CA THR A 126 -13.80 -6.16 -3.93
C THR A 126 -14.53 -7.34 -4.57
N TRP A 127 -14.93 -8.30 -3.76
CA TRP A 127 -15.63 -9.50 -4.27
C TRP A 127 -16.95 -9.18 -4.99
N ASP A 128 -17.62 -8.09 -4.61
CA ASP A 128 -18.83 -7.56 -5.29
C ASP A 128 -18.50 -6.70 -6.51
N LYS A 129 -17.24 -6.75 -6.98
CA LYS A 129 -16.70 -6.06 -8.16
C LYS A 129 -16.68 -4.54 -8.07
N ASN A 130 -16.72 -3.99 -6.87
CA ASN A 130 -16.53 -2.56 -6.64
C ASN A 130 -15.06 -2.22 -6.47
N LEU A 131 -14.66 -1.06 -6.99
CA LEU A 131 -13.34 -0.51 -6.74
C LEU A 131 -13.30 0.12 -5.35
N GLU A 132 -12.35 -0.31 -4.53
CA GLU A 132 -12.07 0.26 -3.22
C GLU A 132 -10.69 0.92 -3.23
N GLU A 133 -10.63 2.17 -2.83
CA GLU A 133 -9.38 2.91 -2.67
C GLU A 133 -9.15 3.24 -1.20
N ILE A 134 -7.98 2.87 -0.70
CA ILE A 134 -7.61 3.08 0.70
C ILE A 134 -6.36 3.95 0.76
N ALA A 135 -6.41 5.02 1.54
CA ALA A 135 -5.24 5.85 1.80
C ALA A 135 -4.37 5.21 2.88
N PHE A 136 -3.10 5.03 2.56
CA PHE A 136 -2.08 4.61 3.51
C PHE A 136 -1.42 5.84 4.11
N GLU A 137 -1.51 5.98 5.40
CA GLU A 137 -0.98 7.12 6.11
C GLU A 137 0.43 6.84 6.65
N LEU A 138 1.25 7.88 6.73
CA LEU A 138 2.53 7.78 7.38
C LEU A 138 2.34 7.46 8.86
N SER A 139 2.92 6.35 9.28
CA SER A 139 2.98 6.00 10.69
C SER A 139 3.98 6.92 11.39
N LYS A 140 3.53 7.53 12.47
CA LYS A 140 4.43 8.29 13.33
C LYS A 140 5.35 7.34 14.08
N PRO A 141 6.63 7.68 14.22
CA PRO A 141 7.56 6.88 15.02
C PRO A 141 7.15 6.80 16.49
#